data_9ebe843eeea08d8bd77105cce79eca85
#
_entry.id   9ebe843eeea08d8bd77105cce79eca85
#
_cell.length_a   1.000
_cell.length_b   1.000
_cell.length_c   1.000
_cell.angle_alpha   90.00
_cell.angle_beta   90.00
_cell.angle_gamma   90.00
#
_symmetry.space_group_name_H-M   'P 1'
#
loop_
_entity.id
_entity.type
_entity.pdbx_description
1 polymer ?
#
loop_
_entity_poly.entity_id
_entity_poly.type
_entity_poly.pdbx_seq_one_letter_code
_entity_poly.pdbx_strand_id
1 'polypeptide(L)'
;MIKLGQLYLQDGWSGEEQIISSEWVNEATSVHMETISAIPGYGYLWWLPAEEGYMAIGYGGQYIAVYPERGLVIGTHSTINSNQTYEFQLFNYIHNEIAPIFDNQ
;
A
#
# COMPACT_ATOMS: atom_id res chain seq x y z
N MET A 1 2.32 9.67 -8.16
CA MET A 1 2.52 8.59 -7.17
C MET A 1 1.22 8.00 -6.68
N ILE A 2 0.32 8.81 -6.16
CA ILE A 2 -0.97 8.32 -5.67
C ILE A 2 -1.83 7.70 -6.77
N LYS A 3 -1.63 8.13 -8.01
CA LYS A 3 -2.37 7.57 -9.15
C LYS A 3 -2.07 6.09 -9.38
N LEU A 4 -0.87 5.63 -9.05
CA LEU A 4 -0.54 4.22 -9.13
C LEU A 4 -1.39 3.42 -8.14
N GLY A 5 -1.54 3.94 -6.93
CA GLY A 5 -2.40 3.31 -5.94
C GLY A 5 -3.86 3.27 -6.38
N GLN A 6 -4.34 4.36 -6.97
CA GLN A 6 -5.71 4.38 -7.49
C GLN A 6 -5.91 3.37 -8.61
N LEU A 7 -4.92 3.22 -9.49
CA LEU A 7 -5.00 2.24 -10.57
C LEU A 7 -5.19 0.83 -10.02
N TYR A 8 -4.41 0.48 -8.99
CA TYR A 8 -4.54 -0.82 -8.35
C TYR A 8 -5.84 -0.95 -7.58
N LEU A 9 -6.28 0.11 -6.91
CA LEU A 9 -7.57 0.11 -6.21
C LEU A 9 -8.72 -0.18 -7.18
N GLN A 10 -8.61 0.29 -8.40
CA GLN A 10 -9.64 0.14 -9.44
C GLN A 10 -9.41 -1.09 -10.32
N ASP A 11 -8.68 -2.07 -9.84
CA ASP A 11 -8.41 -3.32 -10.55
C ASP A 11 -7.75 -3.12 -11.92
N GLY A 12 -6.92 -2.10 -12.02
CA GLY A 12 -6.17 -1.83 -13.24
C GLY A 12 -6.86 -0.91 -14.23
N TRP A 13 -8.01 -0.36 -13.87
CA TRP A 13 -8.75 0.54 -14.75
C TRP A 13 -8.41 2.00 -14.46
N SER A 14 -8.28 2.78 -15.52
CA SER A 14 -8.20 4.23 -15.44
C SER A 14 -9.37 4.79 -16.24
N GLY A 15 -10.43 5.16 -15.55
CA GLY A 15 -11.66 5.55 -16.19
C GLY A 15 -12.26 4.40 -16.99
N GLU A 16 -12.34 4.54 -18.29
CA GLU A 16 -12.92 3.52 -19.18
C GLU A 16 -11.87 2.62 -19.83
N GLU A 17 -10.59 2.84 -19.50
CA GLU A 17 -9.50 2.10 -20.14
C GLU A 17 -8.81 1.19 -19.12
N GLN A 18 -8.65 -0.08 -19.46
CA GLN A 18 -7.92 -1.02 -18.62
C GLN A 18 -6.44 -0.97 -18.97
N ILE A 19 -5.64 -0.39 -18.07
CA ILE A 19 -4.21 -0.21 -18.27
C ILE A 19 -3.45 -1.48 -17.95
N ILE A 20 -3.81 -2.15 -16.85
CA ILE A 20 -3.25 -3.46 -16.47
C ILE A 20 -4.40 -4.40 -16.15
N SER A 21 -4.19 -5.69 -16.34
CA SER A 21 -5.26 -6.66 -16.12
C SER A 21 -5.60 -6.79 -14.64
N SER A 22 -6.86 -7.08 -14.34
CA SER A 22 -7.27 -7.35 -12.97
C SER A 22 -6.61 -8.62 -12.44
N GLU A 23 -6.28 -9.57 -13.32
CA GLU A 23 -5.54 -10.76 -12.94
C GLU A 23 -4.15 -10.41 -12.44
N TRP A 24 -3.47 -9.47 -13.13
CA TRP A 24 -2.15 -9.02 -12.67
C TRP A 24 -2.23 -8.26 -11.35
N VAL A 25 -3.24 -7.41 -11.17
CA VAL A 25 -3.43 -6.71 -9.90
C VAL A 25 -3.57 -7.73 -8.77
N ASN A 26 -4.39 -8.73 -8.98
CA ASN A 26 -4.59 -9.77 -7.98
C ASN A 26 -3.32 -10.55 -7.69
N GLU A 27 -2.58 -10.91 -8.72
CA GLU A 27 -1.32 -11.65 -8.59
C GLU A 27 -0.26 -10.81 -7.88
N ALA A 28 -0.10 -9.56 -8.28
CA ALA A 28 0.93 -8.67 -7.71
C ALA A 28 0.67 -8.37 -6.24
N THR A 29 -0.59 -8.37 -5.82
CA THR A 29 -0.97 -8.05 -4.44
C THR A 29 -1.27 -9.29 -3.60
N SER A 30 -0.82 -10.45 -4.05
CA SER A 30 -0.89 -11.69 -3.28
C SER A 30 0.47 -12.01 -2.66
N VAL A 31 0.47 -12.77 -1.57
CA VAL A 31 1.72 -13.11 -0.90
C VAL A 31 2.51 -14.10 -1.74
N HIS A 32 3.69 -13.69 -2.19
CA HIS A 32 4.64 -14.56 -2.89
C HIS A 32 5.86 -14.84 -2.04
N MET A 33 6.10 -14.03 -1.02
CA MET A 33 7.22 -14.20 -0.11
C MET A 33 6.78 -13.77 1.29
N GLU A 34 7.09 -14.58 2.27
CA GLU A 34 6.86 -14.20 3.67
C GLU A 34 8.11 -13.54 4.22
N THR A 35 7.91 -12.53 5.04
CA THR A 35 9.01 -11.79 5.65
C THR A 35 8.90 -11.87 7.17
N ILE A 36 10.02 -11.61 7.85
CA ILE A 36 10.04 -11.56 9.31
C ILE A 36 9.96 -10.14 9.84
N SER A 37 9.64 -9.18 8.97
CA SER A 37 9.50 -7.78 9.35
C SER A 37 8.12 -7.52 9.95
N ALA A 38 7.88 -6.26 10.36
CA ALA A 38 6.57 -5.84 10.87
C ALA A 38 5.47 -5.97 9.81
N ILE A 39 5.84 -6.05 8.53
CA ILE A 39 4.92 -6.28 7.44
C ILE A 39 5.21 -7.68 6.91
N PRO A 40 4.36 -8.67 7.18
CA PRO A 40 4.73 -10.08 7.01
C PRO A 40 4.74 -10.62 5.59
N GLY A 41 4.06 -9.98 4.65
CA GLY A 41 3.96 -10.51 3.29
C GLY A 41 4.54 -9.58 2.24
N TYR A 42 4.95 -10.13 1.12
CA TYR A 42 5.43 -9.38 -0.04
C TYR A 42 4.97 -10.05 -1.32
N GLY A 43 4.32 -9.25 -2.17
CA GLY A 43 3.92 -9.70 -3.50
C GLY A 43 4.94 -9.25 -4.54
N TYR A 44 4.46 -8.72 -5.67
CA TYR A 44 5.32 -8.12 -6.68
C TYR A 44 5.28 -6.61 -6.50
N LEU A 45 6.31 -6.03 -5.88
CA LEU A 45 6.44 -4.62 -5.49
C LEU A 45 5.65 -4.24 -4.24
N TRP A 46 4.59 -4.95 -3.94
CA TRP A 46 3.67 -4.55 -2.88
C TRP A 46 3.95 -5.31 -1.60
N TRP A 47 4.04 -4.58 -0.50
CA TRP A 47 4.12 -5.14 0.85
C TRP A 47 2.72 -5.39 1.37
N LEU A 48 2.55 -6.52 2.04
CA LEU A 48 1.23 -7.00 2.44
C LEU A 48 1.16 -7.12 3.95
N PRO A 49 0.53 -6.13 4.62
CA PRO A 49 0.26 -6.22 6.05
C PRO A 49 -0.61 -7.42 6.38
N ALA A 50 -0.56 -7.88 7.63
CA ALA A 50 -1.27 -9.09 8.03
C ALA A 50 -2.79 -8.98 7.91
N GLU A 51 -3.33 -7.79 8.08
CA GLU A 51 -4.77 -7.61 8.24
C GLU A 51 -5.48 -7.20 6.97
N GLU A 52 -5.01 -6.19 6.29
CA GLU A 52 -5.67 -5.71 5.09
C GLU A 52 -4.73 -4.82 4.28
N GLY A 53 -5.05 -4.68 3.00
CA GLY A 53 -4.39 -3.70 2.17
C GLY A 53 -3.05 -4.14 1.63
N TYR A 54 -2.46 -3.26 0.87
CA TYR A 54 -1.10 -3.43 0.36
C TYR A 54 -0.46 -2.06 0.20
N MET A 55 0.86 -2.03 0.24
CA MET A 55 1.55 -0.75 0.17
C MET A 55 2.89 -0.86 -0.54
N ALA A 56 3.22 0.18 -1.29
CA ALA A 56 4.54 0.37 -1.86
C ALA A 56 5.32 1.29 -0.93
N ILE A 57 6.54 0.90 -0.60
CA ILE A 57 7.36 1.61 0.37
C ILE A 57 8.65 2.04 -0.31
N GLY A 58 8.90 3.36 -0.33
CA GLY A 58 10.12 3.93 -0.85
C GLY A 58 10.99 4.47 0.27
N TYR A 59 12.24 4.70 -0.06
CA TYR A 59 13.20 5.23 0.89
C TYR A 59 12.78 6.63 1.37
N GLY A 60 12.92 6.87 2.66
CA GLY A 60 12.63 8.20 3.21
C GLY A 60 11.18 8.44 3.52
N GLY A 61 10.41 7.40 3.78
CA GLY A 61 9.02 7.55 4.21
C GLY A 61 8.05 7.83 3.07
N GLN A 62 8.37 7.35 1.88
CA GLN A 62 7.45 7.42 0.75
C GLN A 62 6.58 6.18 0.75
N TYR A 63 5.28 6.36 0.97
CA TYR A 63 4.33 5.26 1.01
C TYR A 63 3.20 5.50 0.03
N ILE A 64 2.75 4.42 -0.62
CA ILE A 64 1.45 4.38 -1.28
C ILE A 64 0.72 3.22 -0.63
N ALA A 65 -0.26 3.52 0.21
CA ALA A 65 -1.02 2.50 0.91
C ALA A 65 -2.40 2.40 0.29
N VAL A 66 -2.80 1.20 -0.09
CA VAL A 66 -4.09 0.93 -0.73
C VAL A 66 -4.90 0.02 0.16
N TYR A 67 -6.11 0.43 0.46
CA TYR A 67 -7.04 -0.35 1.28
C TYR A 67 -8.32 -0.56 0.47
N PRO A 68 -8.39 -1.64 -0.33
CA PRO A 68 -9.52 -1.84 -1.24
C PRO A 68 -10.87 -1.93 -0.55
N GLU A 69 -10.94 -2.57 0.62
CA GLU A 69 -12.18 -2.72 1.34
C GLU A 69 -12.71 -1.40 1.89
N ARG A 70 -11.84 -0.42 2.05
CA ARG A 70 -12.21 0.93 2.50
C ARG A 70 -12.34 1.91 1.36
N GLY A 71 -11.98 1.51 0.14
CA GLY A 71 -11.93 2.42 -1.00
C GLY A 71 -10.94 3.56 -0.80
N LEU A 72 -9.81 3.29 -0.16
CA LEU A 72 -8.90 4.32 0.33
C LEU A 72 -7.50 4.13 -0.23
N VAL A 73 -6.91 5.23 -0.68
CA VAL A 73 -5.50 5.28 -1.05
C VAL A 73 -4.85 6.42 -0.25
N ILE A 74 -3.73 6.11 0.40
CA ILE A 74 -2.97 7.10 1.15
C ILE A 74 -1.58 7.20 0.55
N GLY A 75 -1.21 8.41 0.12
CA GLY A 75 0.15 8.69 -0.33
C GLY A 75 0.86 9.55 0.69
N THR A 76 2.11 9.22 0.99
CA THR A 76 2.93 10.04 1.89
C THR A 76 4.27 10.35 1.25
N HIS A 77 4.83 11.45 1.67
CA HIS A 77 6.16 11.87 1.27
C HIS A 77 6.77 12.65 2.43
N SER A 78 8.00 12.29 2.81
CA SER A 78 8.64 12.99 3.91
C SER A 78 10.11 13.25 3.60
N THR A 79 10.70 14.16 4.37
CA THR A 79 12.10 14.50 4.21
C THR A 79 12.96 13.31 4.65
N ILE A 80 13.96 12.97 3.84
CA ILE A 80 14.89 11.90 4.14
C ILE A 80 15.72 12.28 5.37
N ASN A 81 15.82 11.37 6.33
CA ASN A 81 16.77 11.49 7.40
C ASN A 81 17.40 10.12 7.67
N SER A 82 18.42 10.09 8.51
CA SER A 82 19.18 8.87 8.74
C SER A 82 18.56 7.93 9.79
N ASN A 83 17.46 8.30 10.40
CA ASN A 83 16.83 7.50 11.43
C ASN A 83 15.84 6.50 10.81
N GLN A 84 16.27 5.25 10.66
CA GLN A 84 15.48 4.22 10.01
C GLN A 84 14.26 3.78 10.81
N THR A 85 14.23 4.00 12.11
CA THR A 85 13.05 3.65 12.90
C THR A 85 11.84 4.49 12.54
N TYR A 86 12.08 5.63 11.90
CA TYR A 86 11.02 6.51 11.43
C TYR A 86 10.08 5.82 10.45
N GLU A 87 10.60 4.96 9.59
CA GLU A 87 9.77 4.28 8.59
C GLU A 87 8.75 3.35 9.23
N PHE A 88 9.13 2.63 10.27
CA PHE A 88 8.20 1.75 10.98
C PHE A 88 7.15 2.53 11.75
N GLN A 89 7.52 3.67 12.29
CA GLN A 89 6.57 4.56 12.95
C GLN A 89 5.54 5.07 11.96
N LEU A 90 5.97 5.42 10.76
CA LEU A 90 5.07 5.92 9.73
C LEU A 90 4.10 4.82 9.26
N PHE A 91 4.60 3.59 9.08
CA PHE A 91 3.73 2.46 8.75
C PHE A 91 2.66 2.27 9.82
N ASN A 92 3.06 2.25 11.08
CA ASN A 92 2.11 2.07 12.18
C ASN A 92 1.08 3.19 12.22
N TYR A 93 1.51 4.41 11.98
CA TYR A 93 0.60 5.55 11.97
C TYR A 93 -0.43 5.44 10.87
N ILE A 94 0.01 5.12 9.66
CA ILE A 94 -0.89 4.97 8.51
C ILE A 94 -1.87 3.83 8.76
N HIS A 95 -1.37 2.68 9.15
CA HIS A 95 -2.17 1.46 9.23
C HIS A 95 -3.11 1.45 10.43
N ASN A 96 -2.64 1.94 11.56
CA ASN A 96 -3.38 1.82 12.81
C ASN A 96 -4.12 3.09 13.22
N GLU A 97 -3.72 4.24 12.71
CA GLU A 97 -4.32 5.51 13.12
C GLU A 97 -5.10 6.19 12.00
N ILE A 98 -4.56 6.24 10.79
CA ILE A 98 -5.21 6.97 9.70
C ILE A 98 -6.27 6.12 9.01
N ALA A 99 -5.91 4.92 8.57
CA ALA A 99 -6.83 4.08 7.81
C ALA A 99 -8.13 3.78 8.56
N PRO A 100 -8.11 3.50 9.87
CA PRO A 100 -9.35 3.22 10.58
C PRO A 100 -10.34 4.36 10.65
N ILE A 101 -9.89 5.62 10.45
CA ILE A 101 -10.78 6.77 10.41
C ILE A 101 -11.81 6.63 9.28
N PHE A 102 -11.43 5.96 8.20
CA PHE A 102 -12.26 5.79 7.00
C PHE A 102 -12.99 4.46 6.99
N ASP A 103 -13.24 3.92 8.16
CA ASP A 103 -13.91 2.63 8.29
C ASP A 103 -15.40 2.77 7.96
N ASN A 104 -15.91 1.85 7.14
CA ASN A 104 -17.35 1.75 6.83
C ASN A 104 -17.97 3.02 6.25
N GLN A 105 -17.27 3.66 5.35
CA GLN A 105 -17.82 4.82 4.66
C GLN A 105 -18.71 4.43 3.50
#